data_8696a929074a3a0a4eeaaa991f7c3e9e
#
_entry.id   8696a929074a3a0a4eeaaa991f7c3e9e
#
_cell.length_a   1.000
_cell.length_b   1.000
_cell.length_c   1.000
_cell.angle_alpha   90.00
_cell.angle_beta   90.00
_cell.angle_gamma   90.00
#
_symmetry.space_group_name_H-M   'P 1'
#
loop_
_entity.id
_entity.type
_entity.pdbx_description
1 polymer ?
#
loop_
_entity_poly.entity_id
_entity_poly.type
_entity_poly.pdbx_seq_one_letter_code
_entity_poly.pdbx_strand_id
1 'polypeptide(L)'
;MQTGDMDLAVPSLKDMPTDLPEGLVLGAISKREEPYDALVSPKYKTLDQLPEGARVGTSSLRRQAQLLHVRPDLQISVLRGNVQTRLRKLEDENLDAIVLAQAGLKRLELGERITQTFTADEMIPAVGQGALAIECREDDTEMLEMLARINDESTRQAVEGERSFLRQLNGGCQVPMGVHGTIHKGQLTLKAIISSLDGRTVYEGEITGPASKGGILGKNLAKALYEEGGKRIVDALVQEGIIK
;
A
#
# COMPACT_ATOMS: atom_id res chain seq x y z
N MET A 1 0.31 22.20 -11.44
CA MET A 1 -1.06 22.63 -11.09
C MET A 1 -1.09 24.02 -10.47
N GLN A 2 -0.33 24.32 -9.43
CA GLN A 2 -0.30 25.67 -8.82
C GLN A 2 0.13 26.79 -9.79
N THR A 3 0.93 26.49 -10.81
CA THR A 3 1.37 27.42 -11.87
C THR A 3 0.37 27.54 -13.04
N GLY A 4 -0.68 26.75 -13.07
CA GLY A 4 -1.67 26.74 -14.16
C GLY A 4 -1.28 25.92 -15.40
N ASP A 5 -0.07 25.30 -15.41
CA ASP A 5 0.39 24.50 -16.57
C ASP A 5 -0.32 23.14 -16.71
N MET A 6 -0.93 22.67 -15.64
CA MET A 6 -1.70 21.40 -15.58
C MET A 6 -2.94 21.61 -14.74
N ASP A 7 -4.05 21.01 -15.15
CA ASP A 7 -5.33 21.12 -14.44
C ASP A 7 -5.53 20.00 -13.44
N LEU A 8 -5.03 18.79 -13.74
CA LEU A 8 -5.13 17.63 -12.86
C LEU A 8 -3.92 16.70 -12.99
N ALA A 9 -3.73 15.86 -11.96
CA ALA A 9 -2.78 14.74 -11.98
C ALA A 9 -3.50 13.44 -11.56
N VAL A 10 -3.06 12.30 -12.14
CA VAL A 10 -3.67 10.99 -11.89
C VAL A 10 -2.59 9.99 -11.42
N PRO A 11 -2.07 10.13 -10.22
CA PRO A 11 -1.12 9.18 -9.65
C PRO A 11 -1.82 7.92 -9.10
N SER A 12 -1.04 6.87 -8.87
CA SER A 12 -1.45 5.79 -7.98
C SER A 12 -1.63 6.36 -6.56
N LEU A 13 -2.75 6.08 -5.93
CA LEU A 13 -3.08 6.66 -4.63
C LEU A 13 -2.08 6.29 -3.54
N LYS A 14 -1.50 5.08 -3.61
CA LYS A 14 -0.46 4.61 -2.68
C LYS A 14 0.84 5.43 -2.73
N ASP A 15 1.08 6.15 -3.83
CA ASP A 15 2.29 6.95 -4.03
C ASP A 15 2.06 8.42 -3.63
N MET A 16 0.81 8.77 -3.24
CA MET A 16 0.45 10.10 -2.77
C MET A 16 0.91 10.31 -1.32
N PRO A 17 1.40 11.51 -0.98
CA PRO A 17 1.69 11.86 0.40
C PRO A 17 0.39 11.83 1.23
N THR A 18 0.53 11.58 2.54
CA THR A 18 -0.62 11.60 3.47
C THR A 18 -1.25 12.97 3.57
N ASP A 19 -0.42 14.03 3.54
CA ASP A 19 -0.84 15.42 3.53
C ASP A 19 -0.48 16.04 2.18
N LEU A 20 -1.46 16.68 1.56
CA LEU A 20 -1.28 17.32 0.26
C LEU A 20 -0.70 18.72 0.44
N PRO A 21 0.01 19.26 -0.56
CA PRO A 21 0.38 20.67 -0.59
C PRO A 21 -0.86 21.56 -0.50
N GLU A 22 -0.70 22.73 0.14
CA GLU A 22 -1.75 23.76 0.22
C GLU A 22 -2.26 24.13 -1.18
N GLY A 23 -3.57 24.29 -1.32
CA GLY A 23 -4.25 24.59 -2.58
C GLY A 23 -4.50 23.40 -3.49
N LEU A 24 -4.14 22.17 -3.08
CA LEU A 24 -4.40 20.94 -3.82
C LEU A 24 -5.28 19.98 -3.02
N VAL A 25 -6.18 19.28 -3.71
CA VAL A 25 -7.10 18.31 -3.11
C VAL A 25 -7.20 17.04 -3.94
N LEU A 26 -7.68 15.96 -3.30
CA LEU A 26 -8.14 14.77 -4.01
C LEU A 26 -9.56 15.02 -4.50
N GLY A 27 -9.70 15.48 -5.74
CA GLY A 27 -10.98 15.75 -6.38
C GLY A 27 -11.81 14.47 -6.56
N ALA A 28 -11.16 13.37 -6.98
CA ALA A 28 -11.80 12.06 -7.05
C ALA A 28 -10.85 10.92 -6.67
N ILE A 29 -11.42 9.80 -6.28
CA ILE A 29 -10.74 8.50 -6.14
C ILE A 29 -11.47 7.50 -7.03
N SER A 30 -10.72 6.79 -7.87
CA SER A 30 -11.30 5.79 -8.77
C SER A 30 -11.87 4.60 -7.99
N LYS A 31 -12.80 3.88 -8.61
CA LYS A 31 -13.13 2.53 -8.12
C LYS A 31 -11.85 1.73 -7.96
N ARG A 32 -11.74 1.04 -6.83
CA ARG A 32 -10.55 0.27 -6.46
C ARG A 32 -10.45 -0.99 -7.29
N GLU A 33 -9.31 -1.21 -7.93
CA GLU A 33 -8.91 -2.50 -8.45
C GLU A 33 -8.44 -3.39 -7.29
N GLU A 34 -8.30 -4.69 -7.51
CA GLU A 34 -7.82 -5.61 -6.47
C GLU A 34 -6.52 -5.10 -5.82
N PRO A 35 -6.54 -4.84 -4.50
CA PRO A 35 -5.44 -4.15 -3.81
C PRO A 35 -4.26 -5.05 -3.49
N TYR A 36 -4.33 -6.31 -3.84
CA TYR A 36 -3.42 -7.35 -3.41
C TYR A 36 -2.03 -7.23 -4.03
N ASP A 37 -1.06 -7.83 -3.35
CA ASP A 37 0.27 -8.06 -3.88
C ASP A 37 0.31 -9.40 -4.63
N ALA A 38 1.20 -9.50 -5.60
CA ALA A 38 1.35 -10.68 -6.43
C ALA A 38 2.80 -11.12 -6.49
N LEU A 39 3.02 -12.42 -6.32
CA LEU A 39 4.28 -13.09 -6.63
C LEU A 39 4.38 -13.29 -8.13
N VAL A 40 5.54 -13.02 -8.67
CA VAL A 40 5.91 -13.34 -10.06
C VAL A 40 7.21 -14.12 -10.00
N SER A 41 7.19 -15.36 -10.50
CA SER A 41 8.35 -16.23 -10.54
C SER A 41 8.38 -17.01 -11.86
N PRO A 42 9.55 -17.19 -12.50
CA PRO A 42 9.67 -18.00 -13.70
C PRO A 42 9.61 -19.53 -13.43
N LYS A 43 9.87 -19.93 -12.18
CA LYS A 43 10.08 -21.36 -11.84
C LYS A 43 9.08 -21.89 -10.80
N TYR A 44 8.59 -21.03 -9.90
CA TYR A 44 7.80 -21.45 -8.75
C TYR A 44 6.40 -20.84 -8.81
N LYS A 45 5.40 -21.56 -8.36
CA LYS A 45 4.00 -21.09 -8.40
C LYS A 45 3.58 -20.36 -7.14
N THR A 46 4.16 -20.71 -6.00
CA THR A 46 3.80 -20.12 -4.68
C THR A 46 5.04 -19.78 -3.88
N LEU A 47 4.85 -18.92 -2.85
CA LEU A 47 5.92 -18.54 -1.92
C LEU A 47 6.51 -19.75 -1.20
N ASP A 48 5.68 -20.74 -0.85
CA ASP A 48 6.09 -21.94 -0.14
C ASP A 48 6.97 -22.87 -0.99
N GLN A 49 6.83 -22.79 -2.32
CA GLN A 49 7.64 -23.57 -3.26
C GLN A 49 9.03 -22.98 -3.50
N LEU A 50 9.27 -21.74 -3.06
CA LEU A 50 10.62 -21.15 -3.17
C LEU A 50 11.61 -21.93 -2.31
N PRO A 51 12.83 -22.23 -2.83
CA PRO A 51 13.86 -22.92 -2.07
C PRO A 51 14.29 -22.13 -0.81
N GLU A 52 14.94 -22.81 0.12
CA GLU A 52 15.56 -22.15 1.26
C GLU A 52 16.62 -21.16 0.78
N GLY A 53 16.62 -19.96 1.36
CA GLY A 53 17.52 -18.87 0.96
C GLY A 53 17.18 -18.23 -0.39
N ALA A 54 15.98 -18.43 -0.95
CA ALA A 54 15.57 -17.88 -2.24
C ALA A 54 15.70 -16.34 -2.28
N ARG A 55 16.12 -15.82 -3.44
CA ARG A 55 16.29 -14.40 -3.67
C ARG A 55 15.00 -13.79 -4.19
N VAL A 56 14.38 -12.93 -3.37
CA VAL A 56 13.10 -12.26 -3.70
C VAL A 56 13.29 -10.76 -3.85
N GLY A 57 12.93 -10.22 -5.02
CA GLY A 57 13.08 -8.80 -5.35
C GLY A 57 11.91 -7.95 -4.88
N THR A 58 12.17 -6.97 -4.03
CA THR A 58 11.24 -5.89 -3.67
C THR A 58 11.99 -4.68 -3.13
N SER A 59 11.46 -3.45 -3.35
CA SER A 59 11.93 -2.24 -2.69
C SER A 59 10.97 -1.75 -1.60
N SER A 60 9.87 -2.49 -1.38
CA SER A 60 8.88 -2.12 -0.38
C SER A 60 9.25 -2.71 0.96
N LEU A 61 9.54 -1.85 1.95
CA LEU A 61 9.84 -2.29 3.32
C LEU A 61 8.66 -3.05 3.94
N ARG A 62 7.42 -2.69 3.60
CA ARG A 62 6.22 -3.40 4.00
C ARG A 62 6.20 -4.85 3.49
N ARG A 63 6.51 -5.06 2.19
CA ARG A 63 6.58 -6.40 1.61
C ARG A 63 7.74 -7.20 2.19
N GLN A 64 8.92 -6.57 2.29
CA GLN A 64 10.09 -7.20 2.90
C GLN A 64 9.77 -7.73 4.29
N ALA A 65 9.23 -6.88 5.17
CA ALA A 65 8.92 -7.25 6.54
C ALA A 65 7.92 -8.42 6.62
N GLN A 66 6.84 -8.38 5.85
CA GLN A 66 5.84 -9.44 5.84
C GLN A 66 6.35 -10.74 5.19
N LEU A 67 7.17 -10.66 4.14
CA LEU A 67 7.85 -11.84 3.58
C LEU A 67 8.78 -12.49 4.59
N LEU A 68 9.62 -11.71 5.27
CA LEU A 68 10.57 -12.22 6.27
C LEU A 68 9.86 -12.72 7.54
N HIS A 69 8.66 -12.24 7.82
CA HIS A 69 7.84 -12.77 8.92
C HIS A 69 7.45 -14.23 8.69
N VAL A 70 7.00 -14.57 7.47
CA VAL A 70 6.56 -15.93 7.14
C VAL A 70 7.70 -16.82 6.62
N ARG A 71 8.73 -16.24 6.02
CA ARG A 71 9.88 -16.91 5.43
C ARG A 71 11.17 -16.16 5.80
N PRO A 72 11.68 -16.32 7.04
CA PRO A 72 12.86 -15.61 7.55
C PRO A 72 14.17 -16.01 6.86
N ASP A 73 14.16 -17.09 6.10
CA ASP A 73 15.27 -17.58 5.29
C ASP A 73 15.48 -16.80 3.99
N LEU A 74 14.48 -16.05 3.51
CA LEU A 74 14.55 -15.37 2.21
C LEU A 74 15.63 -14.27 2.19
N GLN A 75 16.28 -14.16 1.04
CA GLN A 75 17.21 -13.07 0.74
C GLN A 75 16.50 -11.97 -0.05
N ILE A 76 16.24 -10.84 0.60
CA ILE A 76 15.55 -9.73 -0.05
C ILE A 76 16.54 -8.90 -0.88
N SER A 77 16.25 -8.77 -2.17
CA SER A 77 17.01 -7.94 -3.10
C SER A 77 16.25 -6.65 -3.43
N VAL A 78 16.92 -5.50 -3.33
CA VAL A 78 16.31 -4.19 -3.64
C VAL A 78 16.04 -4.09 -5.14
N LEU A 79 14.76 -3.97 -5.52
CA LEU A 79 14.33 -3.94 -6.92
C LEU A 79 13.65 -2.63 -7.26
N ARG A 80 14.34 -1.73 -7.97
CA ARG A 80 13.84 -0.41 -8.40
C ARG A 80 13.52 -0.39 -9.90
N GLY A 81 12.61 0.51 -10.28
CA GLY A 81 12.15 0.73 -11.65
C GLY A 81 10.64 0.57 -11.78
N ASN A 82 10.11 0.77 -12.98
CA ASN A 82 8.71 0.47 -13.31
C ASN A 82 8.48 -1.06 -13.39
N VAL A 83 7.24 -1.47 -13.59
CA VAL A 83 6.86 -2.90 -13.65
C VAL A 83 7.67 -3.66 -14.70
N GLN A 84 7.80 -3.13 -15.92
CA GLN A 84 8.54 -3.78 -17.01
C GLN A 84 10.03 -3.92 -16.68
N THR A 85 10.65 -2.88 -16.12
CA THR A 85 12.05 -2.93 -15.66
C THR A 85 12.24 -4.00 -14.58
N ARG A 86 11.31 -4.11 -13.63
CA ARG A 86 11.40 -5.12 -12.55
C ARG A 86 11.21 -6.53 -13.08
N LEU A 87 10.33 -6.74 -14.05
CA LEU A 87 10.16 -8.03 -14.72
C LEU A 87 11.42 -8.45 -15.49
N ARG A 88 12.07 -7.51 -16.19
CA ARG A 88 13.35 -7.78 -16.86
C ARG A 88 14.43 -8.14 -15.85
N LYS A 89 14.56 -7.40 -14.75
CA LYS A 89 15.54 -7.67 -13.70
C LYS A 89 15.33 -9.00 -12.98
N LEU A 90 14.11 -9.52 -12.91
CA LEU A 90 13.83 -10.87 -12.42
C LEU A 90 14.69 -11.91 -13.15
N GLU A 91 14.84 -11.76 -14.46
CA GLU A 91 15.64 -12.64 -15.31
C GLU A 91 17.13 -12.26 -15.29
N ASP A 92 17.46 -10.97 -15.53
CA ASP A 92 18.83 -10.47 -15.62
C ASP A 92 19.64 -10.66 -14.32
N GLU A 93 19.01 -10.51 -13.16
CA GLU A 93 19.67 -10.64 -11.85
C GLU A 93 19.51 -12.03 -11.22
N ASN A 94 18.94 -13.01 -11.95
CA ASN A 94 18.67 -14.37 -11.49
C ASN A 94 17.93 -14.40 -10.13
N LEU A 95 16.87 -13.61 -10.00
CA LEU A 95 15.99 -13.65 -8.84
C LEU A 95 15.05 -14.86 -8.95
N ASP A 96 14.73 -15.49 -7.83
CA ASP A 96 13.77 -16.60 -7.79
C ASP A 96 12.33 -16.11 -7.93
N ALA A 97 12.04 -14.92 -7.41
CA ALA A 97 10.74 -14.26 -7.50
C ALA A 97 10.86 -12.75 -7.29
N ILE A 98 9.81 -12.03 -7.67
CA ILE A 98 9.58 -10.63 -7.29
C ILE A 98 8.16 -10.45 -6.79
N VAL A 99 7.93 -9.43 -5.94
CA VAL A 99 6.59 -9.08 -5.47
C VAL A 99 6.18 -7.72 -6.00
N LEU A 100 5.06 -7.68 -6.70
CA LEU A 100 4.49 -6.48 -7.34
C LEU A 100 3.04 -6.27 -6.90
N ALA A 101 2.49 -5.06 -7.09
CA ALA A 101 1.07 -4.85 -6.94
C ALA A 101 0.32 -5.47 -8.12
N GLN A 102 -0.67 -6.32 -7.85
CA GLN A 102 -1.49 -6.99 -8.86
C GLN A 102 -2.16 -5.99 -9.81
N ALA A 103 -2.73 -4.89 -9.28
CA ALA A 103 -3.35 -3.85 -10.08
C ALA A 103 -2.40 -3.24 -11.13
N GLY A 104 -1.10 -3.14 -10.82
CA GLY A 104 -0.08 -2.66 -11.76
C GLY A 104 0.17 -3.63 -12.91
N LEU A 105 0.19 -4.93 -12.63
CA LEU A 105 0.35 -5.98 -13.64
C LEU A 105 -0.90 -6.05 -14.54
N LYS A 106 -2.10 -6.06 -13.96
CA LYS A 106 -3.36 -6.08 -14.72
C LYS A 106 -3.50 -4.87 -15.64
N ARG A 107 -3.16 -3.66 -15.17
CA ARG A 107 -3.23 -2.42 -15.98
C ARG A 107 -2.31 -2.45 -17.20
N LEU A 108 -1.22 -3.22 -17.13
CA LEU A 108 -0.28 -3.43 -18.24
C LEU A 108 -0.58 -4.70 -19.04
N GLU A 109 -1.72 -5.34 -18.80
CA GLU A 109 -2.13 -6.61 -19.46
C GLU A 109 -1.13 -7.76 -19.21
N LEU A 110 -0.43 -7.73 -18.06
CA LEU A 110 0.57 -8.72 -17.65
C LEU A 110 0.05 -9.63 -16.53
N GLY A 111 -1.26 -9.81 -16.43
CA GLY A 111 -1.90 -10.64 -15.40
C GLY A 111 -1.47 -12.12 -15.45
N GLU A 112 -1.14 -12.63 -16.64
CA GLU A 112 -0.66 -14.01 -16.84
C GLU A 112 0.73 -14.26 -16.23
N ARG A 113 1.48 -13.20 -15.88
CA ARG A 113 2.78 -13.32 -15.19
C ARG A 113 2.62 -13.57 -13.69
N ILE A 114 1.41 -13.42 -13.14
CA ILE A 114 1.13 -13.67 -11.72
C ILE A 114 1.13 -15.16 -11.45
N THR A 115 1.98 -15.59 -10.51
CA THR A 115 2.05 -16.99 -10.09
C THR A 115 1.26 -17.25 -8.80
N GLN A 116 1.20 -16.24 -7.90
CA GLN A 116 0.36 -16.25 -6.71
C GLN A 116 -0.14 -14.84 -6.43
N THR A 117 -1.39 -14.71 -6.02
CA THR A 117 -1.95 -13.50 -5.43
C THR A 117 -2.01 -13.70 -3.92
N PHE A 118 -1.44 -12.76 -3.16
CA PHE A 118 -1.55 -12.79 -1.70
C PHE A 118 -2.86 -12.17 -1.27
N THR A 119 -3.63 -12.87 -0.45
CA THR A 119 -4.81 -12.30 0.22
C THR A 119 -4.39 -11.26 1.26
N ALA A 120 -5.34 -10.46 1.76
CA ALA A 120 -5.04 -9.52 2.85
C ALA A 120 -4.68 -10.20 4.18
N ASP A 121 -4.97 -11.50 4.32
CA ASP A 121 -4.56 -12.31 5.47
C ASP A 121 -3.12 -12.83 5.34
N GLU A 122 -2.63 -12.99 4.12
CA GLU A 122 -1.25 -13.40 3.85
C GLU A 122 -0.28 -12.21 3.76
N MET A 123 -0.76 -11.09 3.20
CA MET A 123 0.04 -9.86 3.05
C MET A 123 -0.87 -8.63 3.02
N ILE A 124 -0.87 -7.86 4.10
CA ILE A 124 -1.67 -6.64 4.19
C ILE A 124 -1.15 -5.60 3.18
N PRO A 125 -2.01 -5.10 2.28
CA PRO A 125 -1.63 -4.17 1.22
C PRO A 125 -1.10 -2.82 1.71
N ALA A 126 -0.50 -2.06 0.80
CA ALA A 126 -0.20 -0.65 1.04
C ALA A 126 -1.49 0.19 1.02
N VAL A 127 -1.48 1.29 1.78
CA VAL A 127 -2.56 2.29 1.79
C VAL A 127 -2.89 2.74 0.37
N GLY A 128 -4.17 2.67 0.01
CA GLY A 128 -4.65 3.10 -1.31
C GLY A 128 -4.18 2.23 -2.48
N GLN A 129 -3.54 1.09 -2.24
CA GLN A 129 -3.12 0.21 -3.33
C GLN A 129 -4.35 -0.25 -4.14
N GLY A 130 -4.25 -0.23 -5.47
CA GLY A 130 -5.33 -0.56 -6.39
C GLY A 130 -6.18 0.63 -6.85
N ALA A 131 -6.18 1.76 -6.13
CA ALA A 131 -6.91 2.96 -6.52
C ALA A 131 -6.01 3.99 -7.21
N LEU A 132 -6.60 4.80 -8.09
CA LEU A 132 -6.01 6.02 -8.61
C LEU A 132 -6.58 7.22 -7.85
N ALA A 133 -5.72 8.20 -7.58
CA ALA A 133 -6.12 9.52 -7.13
C ALA A 133 -6.26 10.45 -8.34
N ILE A 134 -7.21 11.35 -8.29
CA ILE A 134 -7.28 12.49 -9.20
C ILE A 134 -7.12 13.73 -8.35
N GLU A 135 -5.96 14.36 -8.46
CA GLU A 135 -5.58 15.57 -7.73
C GLU A 135 -5.86 16.77 -8.60
N CYS A 136 -6.43 17.84 -8.04
CA CYS A 136 -6.69 19.10 -8.70
C CYS A 136 -6.53 20.27 -7.72
N ARG A 137 -6.69 21.51 -8.21
CA ARG A 137 -6.75 22.70 -7.35
C ARG A 137 -8.03 22.68 -6.52
N GLU A 138 -7.94 23.12 -5.27
CA GLU A 138 -9.09 23.15 -4.34
C GLU A 138 -10.12 24.24 -4.69
N ASP A 139 -9.71 25.30 -5.40
CA ASP A 139 -10.55 26.42 -5.84
C ASP A 139 -11.15 26.20 -7.23
N ASP A 140 -10.83 25.14 -7.93
CA ASP A 140 -11.34 24.80 -9.26
C ASP A 140 -12.71 24.09 -9.16
N THR A 141 -13.76 24.88 -8.93
CA THR A 141 -15.12 24.35 -8.70
C THR A 141 -15.66 23.58 -9.90
N GLU A 142 -15.38 24.00 -11.13
CA GLU A 142 -15.82 23.31 -12.35
C GLU A 142 -15.16 21.91 -12.44
N MET A 143 -13.86 21.84 -12.19
CA MET A 143 -13.12 20.58 -12.16
C MET A 143 -13.67 19.65 -11.07
N LEU A 144 -13.91 20.17 -9.86
CA LEU A 144 -14.45 19.38 -8.74
C LEU A 144 -15.84 18.83 -9.05
N GLU A 145 -16.73 19.59 -9.70
CA GLU A 145 -18.04 19.11 -10.13
C GLU A 145 -17.94 17.99 -11.18
N MET A 146 -17.02 18.10 -12.12
CA MET A 146 -16.75 17.01 -13.09
C MET A 146 -16.21 15.76 -12.40
N LEU A 147 -15.23 15.91 -11.50
CA LEU A 147 -14.58 14.82 -10.79
C LEU A 147 -15.53 14.10 -9.83
N ALA A 148 -16.50 14.79 -9.26
CA ALA A 148 -17.51 14.17 -8.39
C ALA A 148 -18.29 13.05 -9.09
N ARG A 149 -18.44 13.09 -10.43
CA ARG A 149 -19.15 12.08 -11.22
C ARG A 149 -18.39 10.76 -11.37
N ILE A 150 -17.08 10.79 -11.22
CA ILE A 150 -16.21 9.62 -11.34
C ILE A 150 -15.63 9.15 -9.99
N ASN A 151 -15.98 9.86 -8.91
CA ASN A 151 -15.55 9.49 -7.58
C ASN A 151 -16.28 8.23 -7.10
N ASP A 152 -15.52 7.23 -6.66
CA ASP A 152 -16.07 6.04 -5.99
C ASP A 152 -16.08 6.27 -4.47
N GLU A 153 -17.28 6.50 -3.94
CA GLU A 153 -17.46 6.85 -2.53
C GLU A 153 -17.04 5.71 -1.59
N SER A 154 -17.28 4.46 -1.97
CA SER A 154 -16.88 3.30 -1.17
C SER A 154 -15.37 3.21 -1.04
N THR A 155 -14.65 3.37 -2.15
CA THR A 155 -13.18 3.41 -2.13
C THR A 155 -12.68 4.63 -1.34
N ARG A 156 -13.29 5.80 -1.50
CA ARG A 156 -12.91 7.02 -0.77
C ARG A 156 -13.00 6.82 0.73
N GLN A 157 -14.10 6.29 1.24
CA GLN A 157 -14.29 6.04 2.68
C GLN A 157 -13.30 5.01 3.24
N ALA A 158 -13.05 3.92 2.51
CA ALA A 158 -12.07 2.92 2.91
C ALA A 158 -10.66 3.51 2.99
N VAL A 159 -10.25 4.22 1.94
CA VAL A 159 -8.92 4.83 1.84
C VAL A 159 -8.73 5.97 2.83
N GLU A 160 -9.77 6.72 3.18
CA GLU A 160 -9.69 7.74 4.25
C GLU A 160 -9.29 7.09 5.58
N GLY A 161 -9.89 5.95 5.91
CA GLY A 161 -9.50 5.15 7.07
C GLY A 161 -8.04 4.69 7.01
N GLU A 162 -7.63 4.15 5.88
CA GLU A 162 -6.26 3.70 5.64
C GLU A 162 -5.25 4.86 5.77
N ARG A 163 -5.52 6.01 5.15
CA ARG A 163 -4.66 7.21 5.21
C ARG A 163 -4.60 7.80 6.61
N SER A 164 -5.72 7.80 7.34
CA SER A 164 -5.78 8.26 8.72
C SER A 164 -4.92 7.40 9.66
N PHE A 165 -4.87 6.09 9.43
CA PHE A 165 -3.96 5.18 10.14
C PHE A 165 -2.49 5.60 9.96
N LEU A 166 -2.03 5.76 8.72
CA LEU A 166 -0.64 6.17 8.45
C LEU A 166 -0.32 7.56 9.00
N ARG A 167 -1.23 8.52 8.84
CA ARG A 167 -1.05 9.90 9.34
C ARG A 167 -0.84 9.91 10.84
N GLN A 168 -1.59 9.10 11.59
CA GLN A 168 -1.47 9.00 13.06
C GLN A 168 -0.09 8.50 13.51
N LEU A 169 0.60 7.72 12.68
CA LEU A 169 1.91 7.15 12.99
C LEU A 169 3.07 7.93 12.33
N ASN A 170 2.81 9.12 11.79
CA ASN A 170 3.75 9.87 10.96
C ASN A 170 4.37 9.01 9.84
N GLY A 171 3.64 7.98 9.42
CA GLY A 171 4.07 7.04 8.40
C GLY A 171 3.93 7.63 7.00
N GLY A 172 4.98 7.49 6.19
CA GLY A 172 4.96 7.77 4.75
C GLY A 172 4.79 6.49 3.93
N CYS A 173 4.95 6.61 2.61
CA CYS A 173 4.83 5.48 1.69
C CYS A 173 5.96 4.42 1.82
N GLN A 174 7.01 4.67 2.60
CA GLN A 174 8.22 3.85 2.72
C GLN A 174 8.41 3.30 4.13
N VAL A 175 7.34 2.80 4.74
CA VAL A 175 7.39 2.22 6.09
C VAL A 175 7.00 0.73 6.04
N PRO A 176 7.47 -0.09 6.99
CA PRO A 176 7.08 -1.50 7.08
C PRO A 176 5.70 -1.65 7.74
N MET A 177 4.73 -0.89 7.26
CA MET A 177 3.35 -0.85 7.73
C MET A 177 2.40 -1.07 6.57
N GLY A 178 1.30 -1.77 6.84
CA GLY A 178 0.21 -1.97 5.91
C GLY A 178 -1.12 -1.69 6.59
N VAL A 179 -2.09 -1.23 5.82
CA VAL A 179 -3.48 -1.17 6.25
C VAL A 179 -4.40 -1.29 5.05
N HIS A 180 -5.44 -2.07 5.22
CA HIS A 180 -6.42 -2.33 4.18
C HIS A 180 -7.84 -2.23 4.73
N GLY A 181 -8.67 -1.46 4.03
CA GLY A 181 -10.08 -1.26 4.34
C GLY A 181 -11.00 -2.00 3.37
N THR A 182 -11.96 -2.72 3.91
CA THR A 182 -13.07 -3.33 3.15
C THR A 182 -14.40 -2.82 3.67
N ILE A 183 -15.33 -2.50 2.75
CA ILE A 183 -16.67 -2.05 3.12
C ILE A 183 -17.68 -3.11 2.74
N HIS A 184 -18.48 -3.53 3.74
CA HIS A 184 -19.62 -4.40 3.54
C HIS A 184 -20.83 -3.85 4.29
N LYS A 185 -21.96 -3.66 3.57
CA LYS A 185 -23.23 -3.15 4.14
C LYS A 185 -23.05 -1.86 4.97
N GLY A 186 -22.24 -0.92 4.49
CA GLY A 186 -21.99 0.36 5.15
C GLY A 186 -21.08 0.29 6.39
N GLN A 187 -20.51 -0.88 6.69
CA GLN A 187 -19.49 -1.07 7.72
C GLN A 187 -18.12 -1.16 7.06
N LEU A 188 -17.17 -0.39 7.55
CA LEU A 188 -15.77 -0.44 7.19
C LEU A 188 -15.03 -1.33 8.19
N THR A 189 -14.33 -2.33 7.70
CA THR A 189 -13.33 -3.09 8.45
C THR A 189 -11.95 -2.67 7.98
N LEU A 190 -11.11 -2.20 8.91
CA LEU A 190 -9.69 -1.91 8.68
C LEU A 190 -8.86 -3.00 9.34
N LYS A 191 -8.00 -3.66 8.56
CA LYS A 191 -6.96 -4.57 9.05
C LYS A 191 -5.60 -3.92 8.84
N ALA A 192 -4.74 -3.90 9.86
CA ALA A 192 -3.46 -3.20 9.80
C ALA A 192 -2.33 -4.00 10.45
N ILE A 193 -1.09 -3.70 10.01
CA ILE A 193 0.14 -4.27 10.51
C ILE A 193 1.20 -3.18 10.73
N ILE A 194 1.94 -3.29 11.82
CA ILE A 194 3.21 -2.58 12.09
C ILE A 194 4.26 -3.65 12.30
N SER A 195 5.34 -3.63 11.53
CA SER A 195 6.38 -4.67 11.59
C SER A 195 7.78 -4.08 11.68
N SER A 196 8.71 -4.78 12.35
CA SER A 196 10.15 -4.53 12.21
C SER A 196 10.62 -4.91 10.79
N LEU A 197 11.71 -4.30 10.32
CA LEU A 197 12.24 -4.54 8.96
C LEU A 197 12.64 -6.00 8.70
N ASP A 198 13.04 -6.72 9.74
CA ASP A 198 13.41 -8.13 9.70
C ASP A 198 12.21 -9.09 9.87
N GLY A 199 10.99 -8.55 10.02
CA GLY A 199 9.77 -9.33 10.18
C GLY A 199 9.63 -10.08 11.51
N ARG A 200 10.57 -9.93 12.45
CA ARG A 200 10.57 -10.69 13.72
C ARG A 200 9.56 -10.19 14.73
N THR A 201 9.30 -8.89 14.72
CA THR A 201 8.32 -8.26 15.60
C THR A 201 7.20 -7.69 14.78
N VAL A 202 6.00 -8.15 15.04
CA VAL A 202 4.78 -7.78 14.29
C VAL A 202 3.66 -7.48 15.27
N TYR A 203 2.96 -6.38 15.02
CA TYR A 203 1.70 -6.03 15.68
C TYR A 203 0.62 -5.91 14.61
N GLU A 204 -0.42 -6.71 14.71
CA GLU A 204 -1.56 -6.72 13.82
C GLU A 204 -2.84 -6.44 14.58
N GLY A 205 -3.79 -5.79 13.92
CA GLY A 205 -5.10 -5.54 14.51
C GLY A 205 -6.14 -5.21 13.47
N GLU A 206 -7.38 -5.28 13.93
CA GLU A 206 -8.56 -5.01 13.13
C GLU A 206 -9.56 -4.15 13.90
N ILE A 207 -10.25 -3.26 13.20
CA ILE A 207 -11.36 -2.48 13.76
C ILE A 207 -12.49 -2.41 12.75
N THR A 208 -13.74 -2.54 13.22
CA THR A 208 -14.93 -2.42 12.38
C THR A 208 -15.86 -1.33 12.93
N GLY A 209 -16.46 -0.58 12.03
CA GLY A 209 -17.44 0.45 12.35
C GLY A 209 -18.06 1.10 11.12
N PRO A 210 -18.95 2.09 11.30
CA PRO A 210 -19.60 2.78 10.18
C PRO A 210 -18.57 3.36 9.20
N ALA A 211 -18.75 3.11 7.90
CA ALA A 211 -17.82 3.57 6.86
C ALA A 211 -17.65 5.11 6.84
N SER A 212 -18.71 5.85 7.20
CA SER A 212 -18.67 7.32 7.35
C SER A 212 -17.74 7.81 8.47
N LYS A 213 -17.23 6.90 9.32
CA LYS A 213 -16.28 7.19 10.41
C LYS A 213 -14.87 6.65 10.10
N GLY A 214 -14.55 6.36 8.85
CA GLY A 214 -13.29 5.76 8.44
C GLY A 214 -12.06 6.45 9.04
N GLY A 215 -11.99 7.77 9.00
CA GLY A 215 -10.89 8.53 9.59
C GLY A 215 -10.70 8.32 11.10
N ILE A 216 -11.81 8.21 11.84
CA ILE A 216 -11.77 7.92 13.29
C ILE A 216 -11.31 6.48 13.53
N LEU A 217 -11.83 5.52 12.75
CA LEU A 217 -11.45 4.12 12.85
C LEU A 217 -9.95 3.93 12.59
N GLY A 218 -9.42 4.53 11.51
CA GLY A 218 -7.99 4.48 11.20
C GLY A 218 -7.11 5.03 12.31
N LYS A 219 -7.48 6.20 12.86
CA LYS A 219 -6.76 6.81 14.00
C LYS A 219 -6.78 5.92 15.25
N ASN A 220 -7.93 5.33 15.57
CA ASN A 220 -8.07 4.47 16.75
C ASN A 220 -7.27 3.18 16.60
N LEU A 221 -7.29 2.54 15.43
CA LEU A 221 -6.50 1.34 15.16
C LEU A 221 -5.00 1.63 15.24
N ALA A 222 -4.55 2.75 14.66
CA ALA A 222 -3.17 3.18 14.75
C ALA A 222 -2.70 3.38 16.20
N LYS A 223 -3.54 4.04 17.01
CA LYS A 223 -3.26 4.26 18.43
C LYS A 223 -3.18 2.94 19.20
N ALA A 224 -4.11 2.04 18.97
CA ALA A 224 -4.14 0.73 19.63
C ALA A 224 -2.85 -0.07 19.33
N LEU A 225 -2.46 -0.21 18.06
CA LEU A 225 -1.25 -0.94 17.69
C LEU A 225 0.03 -0.25 18.17
N TYR A 226 0.04 1.09 18.20
CA TYR A 226 1.16 1.86 18.74
C TYR A 226 1.35 1.60 20.24
N GLU A 227 0.27 1.62 21.02
CA GLU A 227 0.29 1.39 22.47
C GLU A 227 0.58 -0.07 22.82
N GLU A 228 0.15 -1.04 22.02
CA GLU A 228 0.41 -2.48 22.19
C GLU A 228 1.92 -2.80 22.11
N GLY A 229 2.68 -2.00 21.38
CA GLY A 229 4.13 -2.15 21.25
C GLY A 229 4.71 -1.61 19.96
N GLY A 230 3.88 -1.25 19.00
CA GLY A 230 4.28 -0.63 17.72
C GLY A 230 5.14 0.61 17.90
N LYS A 231 5.00 1.31 19.05
CA LYS A 231 5.87 2.44 19.44
C LYS A 231 7.36 2.10 19.30
N ARG A 232 7.79 0.94 19.78
CA ARG A 232 9.21 0.54 19.73
C ARG A 232 9.73 0.41 18.31
N ILE A 233 8.88 -0.11 17.41
CA ILE A 233 9.22 -0.23 15.98
C ILE A 233 9.29 1.15 15.34
N VAL A 234 8.30 2.02 15.60
CA VAL A 234 8.26 3.38 15.07
C VAL A 234 9.48 4.17 15.53
N ASP A 235 9.79 4.14 16.83
CA ASP A 235 10.95 4.82 17.40
C ASP A 235 12.27 4.33 16.76
N ALA A 236 12.42 3.03 16.53
CA ALA A 236 13.58 2.47 15.84
C ALA A 236 13.69 2.97 14.40
N LEU A 237 12.59 3.00 13.65
CA LEU A 237 12.54 3.51 12.28
C LEU A 237 12.90 5.01 12.19
N VAL A 238 12.51 5.81 13.21
CA VAL A 238 12.91 7.21 13.33
C VAL A 238 14.41 7.32 13.58
N GLN A 239 14.97 6.52 14.51
CA GLN A 239 16.39 6.51 14.81
C GLN A 239 17.25 6.10 13.61
N GLU A 240 16.76 5.18 12.79
CA GLU A 240 17.41 4.74 11.55
C GLU A 240 17.21 5.72 10.38
N GLY A 241 16.44 6.80 10.57
CA GLY A 241 16.17 7.81 9.54
C GLY A 241 15.24 7.34 8.41
N ILE A 242 14.49 6.27 8.63
CA ILE A 242 13.54 5.70 7.66
C ILE A 242 12.25 6.49 7.65
N ILE A 243 11.82 6.97 8.82
CA ILE A 243 10.69 7.90 8.99
C ILE A 243 11.15 9.16 9.71
N LYS A 244 10.41 10.28 9.50
CA LYS A 244 10.72 11.60 10.07
C LYS A 244 9.89 11.87 11.31
#